data_c80a90680ce77e9e29eb37dbcef0b97a
#
_entry.id   c80a90680ce77e9e29eb37dbcef0b97a
#
_cell.length_a   1.000
_cell.length_b   1.000
_cell.length_c   1.000
_cell.angle_alpha   90.00
_cell.angle_beta   90.00
_cell.angle_gamma   90.00
#
_symmetry.space_group_name_H-M   'P 1'
#
loop_
_entity.id
_entity.type
_entity.pdbx_description
1 polymer ?
#
loop_
_entity_poly.entity_id
_entity_poly.type
_entity_poly.pdbx_seq_one_letter_code
_entity_poly.pdbx_strand_id
1 'polypeptide(L)'
;MMKLSQMTSISGAFSFESCVLEGVKAFEARWIRWAGVNVPDDVGQRALTKALAEKRCILVFLDEEIVHQCYNGYCDNILWPFFHYLGLLQEDRLTTTRSFQSQFIAYMKANVMFAAVVNQHYQEGDVVWCHDFHLMFFPKCLKEHNSDMKVGWFLHTPFPSSEIHRTLPSQSKLLHDVLAADLVG
;
A
#
# COMPACT_ATOMS: atom_id res chain seq x y z
N MET A 1 -12.11 -23.32 -17.07
CA MET A 1 -12.82 -22.74 -15.93
C MET A 1 -11.77 -22.47 -14.87
N MET A 2 -11.25 -21.25 -14.82
CA MET A 2 -10.20 -20.86 -13.88
C MET A 2 -10.77 -20.88 -12.46
N LYS A 3 -10.22 -21.69 -11.58
CA LYS A 3 -10.49 -21.58 -10.14
C LYS A 3 -9.80 -20.33 -9.64
N LEU A 4 -10.53 -19.25 -9.45
CA LEU A 4 -10.11 -18.12 -8.61
C LEU A 4 -10.11 -18.62 -7.16
N SER A 5 -8.98 -19.17 -6.70
CA SER A 5 -8.96 -19.89 -5.43
C SER A 5 -8.92 -18.93 -4.23
N GLN A 6 -8.28 -17.78 -4.32
CA GLN A 6 -8.24 -16.81 -3.21
C GLN A 6 -7.94 -15.39 -3.74
N MET A 7 -8.53 -14.40 -3.10
CA MET A 7 -8.28 -12.98 -3.35
C MET A 7 -7.65 -12.36 -2.10
N THR A 8 -6.47 -11.77 -2.24
CA THR A 8 -5.81 -11.04 -1.16
C THR A 8 -5.98 -9.55 -1.41
N SER A 9 -6.71 -8.88 -0.55
CA SER A 9 -6.91 -7.43 -0.62
C SER A 9 -6.00 -6.72 0.37
N ILE A 10 -5.33 -5.66 -0.08
CA ILE A 10 -4.34 -4.92 0.68
C ILE A 10 -4.75 -3.45 0.67
N SER A 11 -4.97 -2.90 1.85
CA SER A 11 -5.30 -1.48 2.02
C SER A 11 -4.38 -0.84 3.05
N GLY A 12 -3.77 0.28 2.69
CA GLY A 12 -3.02 1.13 3.61
C GLY A 12 -3.91 2.05 4.47
N ALA A 13 -5.20 2.19 4.14
CA ALA A 13 -6.10 3.15 4.76
C ALA A 13 -7.24 2.51 5.58
N PHE A 14 -7.62 3.20 6.65
CA PHE A 14 -8.53 2.72 7.71
C PHE A 14 -10.01 2.63 7.34
N SER A 15 -10.51 3.21 6.24
CA SER A 15 -11.93 3.52 6.09
C SER A 15 -12.71 2.79 5.00
N PHE A 16 -12.11 1.86 4.25
CA PHE A 16 -12.75 1.26 3.07
C PHE A 16 -13.41 -0.10 3.29
N GLU A 17 -13.60 -0.53 4.54
CA GLU A 17 -14.01 -1.89 4.87
C GLU A 17 -15.43 -2.26 4.44
N SER A 18 -16.37 -1.32 4.31
CA SER A 18 -17.78 -1.68 4.13
C SER A 18 -18.20 -1.97 2.69
N CYS A 19 -17.66 -1.26 1.70
CA CYS A 19 -18.08 -1.43 0.30
C CYS A 19 -17.47 -2.64 -0.41
N VAL A 20 -16.24 -3.02 -0.06
CA VAL A 20 -15.54 -4.14 -0.70
C VAL A 20 -16.01 -5.50 -0.14
N LEU A 21 -16.46 -5.54 1.12
CA LEU A 21 -16.85 -6.77 1.80
C LEU A 21 -18.09 -7.46 1.19
N GLU A 22 -19.00 -6.73 0.57
CA GLU A 22 -20.21 -7.34 -0.01
C GLU A 22 -19.96 -8.11 -1.31
N GLY A 23 -19.03 -7.61 -2.15
CA GLY A 23 -18.65 -8.28 -3.40
C GLY A 23 -17.73 -9.49 -3.20
N VAL A 24 -17.00 -9.54 -2.07
CA VAL A 24 -15.95 -10.53 -1.78
C VAL A 24 -16.46 -11.76 -1.03
N LYS A 25 -17.74 -11.80 -0.60
CA LYS A 25 -18.34 -12.95 0.12
C LYS A 25 -18.29 -14.26 -0.68
N ALA A 26 -18.14 -14.18 -2.01
CA ALA A 26 -18.06 -15.35 -2.90
C ALA A 26 -16.62 -15.94 -3.01
N PHE A 27 -15.60 -15.28 -2.46
CA PHE A 27 -14.21 -15.68 -2.54
C PHE A 27 -13.61 -15.89 -1.15
N GLU A 28 -12.64 -16.76 -1.03
CA GLU A 28 -11.82 -16.87 0.18
C GLU A 28 -10.80 -15.72 0.23
N ALA A 29 -11.26 -14.52 0.58
CA ALA A 29 -10.39 -13.35 0.67
C ALA A 29 -9.61 -13.32 1.98
N ARG A 30 -8.37 -12.89 1.90
CA ARG A 30 -7.49 -12.56 3.03
C ARG A 30 -7.15 -11.07 2.95
N TRP A 31 -7.13 -10.40 4.10
CA TRP A 31 -6.84 -8.99 4.22
C TRP A 31 -5.45 -8.79 4.79
N ILE A 32 -4.58 -8.12 4.07
CA ILE A 32 -3.25 -7.76 4.57
C ILE A 32 -3.25 -6.26 4.82
N ARG A 33 -3.00 -5.87 6.07
CA ARG A 33 -3.09 -4.47 6.49
C ARG A 33 -2.12 -4.14 7.63
N TRP A 34 -1.78 -2.87 7.76
CA TRP A 34 -1.14 -2.37 8.97
C TRP A 34 -2.09 -2.47 10.17
N ALA A 35 -1.53 -2.75 11.36
CA ALA A 35 -2.31 -2.92 12.59
C ALA A 35 -3.05 -1.64 13.03
N GLY A 36 -2.67 -0.47 12.52
CA GLY A 36 -3.23 0.82 12.89
C GLY A 36 -2.68 1.40 14.20
N VAL A 37 -1.89 0.64 14.88
CA VAL A 37 -1.21 1.00 16.13
C VAL A 37 0.21 0.47 16.09
N ASN A 38 1.11 1.14 16.81
CA ASN A 38 2.44 0.62 17.05
C ASN A 38 2.36 -0.44 18.15
N VAL A 39 2.86 -1.63 17.88
CA VAL A 39 2.94 -2.75 18.82
C VAL A 39 4.41 -3.18 18.90
N PRO A 40 5.19 -2.60 19.82
CA PRO A 40 6.64 -2.78 19.82
C PRO A 40 7.09 -4.14 20.37
N ASP A 41 6.24 -4.85 21.10
CA ASP A 41 6.60 -6.11 21.74
C ASP A 41 6.01 -7.33 21.01
N ASP A 42 6.79 -8.41 20.95
CA ASP A 42 6.42 -9.65 20.28
C ASP A 42 5.17 -10.33 20.89
N VAL A 43 4.91 -10.12 22.17
CA VAL A 43 3.76 -10.74 22.85
C VAL A 43 2.49 -10.07 22.37
N GLY A 44 2.46 -8.74 22.31
CA GLY A 44 1.35 -7.96 21.77
C GLY A 44 1.12 -8.26 20.30
N GLN A 45 2.18 -8.33 19.48
CA GLN A 45 2.08 -8.69 18.06
C GLN A 45 1.45 -10.06 17.86
N ARG A 46 1.90 -11.08 18.61
CA ARG A 46 1.31 -12.44 18.55
C ARG A 46 -0.13 -12.47 19.03
N ALA A 47 -0.47 -11.76 20.10
CA ALA A 47 -1.83 -11.68 20.62
C ALA A 47 -2.78 -11.04 19.60
N LEU A 48 -2.38 -9.92 18.99
CA LEU A 48 -3.17 -9.21 17.99
C LEU A 48 -3.32 -10.03 16.69
N THR A 49 -2.25 -10.67 16.23
CA THR A 49 -2.28 -11.56 15.08
C THR A 49 -3.27 -12.71 15.29
N LYS A 50 -3.23 -13.35 16.46
CA LYS A 50 -4.17 -14.41 16.82
C LYS A 50 -5.62 -13.93 16.86
N ALA A 51 -5.86 -12.77 17.46
CA ALA A 51 -7.22 -12.20 17.55
C ALA A 51 -7.83 -11.86 16.18
N LEU A 52 -6.99 -11.46 15.22
CA LEU A 52 -7.45 -11.07 13.88
C LEU A 52 -7.39 -12.20 12.84
N ALA A 53 -6.75 -13.31 13.16
CA ALA A 53 -6.68 -14.48 12.27
C ALA A 53 -8.07 -15.05 11.95
N GLU A 54 -9.00 -15.09 12.93
CA GLU A 54 -10.37 -15.52 12.72
C GLU A 54 -11.13 -14.64 11.70
N LYS A 55 -10.72 -13.39 11.58
CA LYS A 55 -11.25 -12.42 10.58
C LYS A 55 -10.52 -12.47 9.25
N ARG A 56 -9.63 -13.47 9.05
CA ARG A 56 -8.77 -13.60 7.86
C ARG A 56 -7.90 -12.36 7.61
N CYS A 57 -7.52 -11.66 8.69
CA CYS A 57 -6.71 -10.46 8.64
C CYS A 57 -5.27 -10.80 9.03
N ILE A 58 -4.34 -10.48 8.15
CA ILE A 58 -2.90 -10.66 8.31
C ILE A 58 -2.30 -9.28 8.55
N LEU A 59 -1.53 -9.13 9.61
CA LEU A 59 -1.00 -7.85 10.02
C LEU A 59 0.42 -7.62 9.49
N VAL A 60 0.64 -6.39 9.02
CA VAL A 60 1.98 -5.84 8.80
C VAL A 60 2.31 -4.95 10.00
N PHE A 61 3.39 -5.24 10.70
CA PHE A 61 3.86 -4.41 11.80
C PHE A 61 4.92 -3.45 11.27
N LEU A 62 4.67 -2.16 11.42
CA LEU A 62 5.58 -1.09 11.03
C LEU A 62 6.10 -0.40 12.29
N ASP A 63 7.38 -0.05 12.28
CA ASP A 63 7.97 0.76 13.33
C ASP A 63 7.36 2.16 13.34
N GLU A 64 7.30 2.80 14.52
CA GLU A 64 6.73 4.14 14.68
C GLU A 64 7.37 5.17 13.76
N GLU A 65 8.69 5.12 13.59
CA GLU A 65 9.42 6.01 12.67
C GLU A 65 8.98 5.80 11.21
N ILE A 66 8.81 4.55 10.78
CA ILE A 66 8.32 4.25 9.43
C ILE A 66 6.90 4.78 9.25
N VAL A 67 6.02 4.58 10.22
CA VAL A 67 4.64 5.09 10.19
C VAL A 67 4.64 6.61 10.08
N HIS A 68 5.41 7.28 10.94
CA HIS A 68 5.48 8.75 10.95
C HIS A 68 6.00 9.30 9.61
N GLN A 69 7.10 8.78 9.08
CA GLN A 69 7.69 9.27 7.83
C GLN A 69 6.89 8.86 6.59
N CYS A 70 6.36 7.64 6.56
CA CYS A 70 5.62 7.12 5.43
C CYS A 70 4.19 7.67 5.41
N TYR A 71 3.40 7.38 6.45
CA TYR A 71 1.97 7.68 6.47
C TYR A 71 1.72 9.17 6.68
N ASN A 72 2.12 9.73 7.84
CA ASN A 72 1.90 11.14 8.14
C ASN A 72 2.78 12.07 7.28
N GLY A 73 3.98 11.61 6.90
CA GLY A 73 4.89 12.36 6.06
C GLY A 73 4.53 12.28 4.58
N TYR A 74 4.95 11.19 3.93
CA TYR A 74 4.85 11.08 2.47
C TYR A 74 3.40 10.96 1.97
N CYS A 75 2.57 10.11 2.60
CA CYS A 75 1.20 9.91 2.15
C CYS A 75 0.32 11.13 2.42
N ASP A 76 0.26 11.62 3.68
CA ASP A 76 -0.66 12.70 4.05
C ASP A 76 -0.21 14.09 3.59
N ASN A 77 1.11 14.38 3.65
CA ASN A 77 1.60 15.72 3.33
C ASN A 77 2.03 15.89 1.88
N ILE A 78 2.24 14.81 1.13
CA ILE A 78 2.69 14.88 -0.27
C ILE A 78 1.67 14.24 -1.22
N LEU A 79 1.39 12.94 -1.08
CA LEU A 79 0.51 12.25 -2.03
C LEU A 79 -0.95 12.67 -1.90
N TRP A 80 -1.46 12.82 -0.70
CA TRP A 80 -2.84 13.29 -0.49
C TRP A 80 -3.13 14.65 -1.13
N PRO A 81 -2.36 15.73 -0.84
CA PRO A 81 -2.57 17.01 -1.53
C PRO A 81 -2.38 16.91 -3.04
N PHE A 82 -1.43 16.10 -3.49
CA PHE A 82 -1.17 15.86 -4.90
C PHE A 82 -2.39 15.27 -5.62
N PHE A 83 -2.97 14.19 -5.10
CA PHE A 83 -4.14 13.53 -5.71
C PHE A 83 -5.44 14.35 -5.56
N HIS A 84 -5.50 15.26 -4.59
CA HIS A 84 -6.67 16.11 -4.34
C HIS A 84 -6.52 17.54 -4.91
N TYR A 85 -5.53 17.79 -5.77
CA TYR A 85 -5.32 19.09 -6.43
C TYR A 85 -5.10 20.27 -5.46
N LEU A 86 -4.63 20.02 -4.24
CA LEU A 86 -4.39 21.06 -3.24
C LEU A 86 -3.04 21.77 -3.44
N GLY A 87 -2.19 21.25 -4.32
CA GLY A 87 -0.83 21.74 -4.53
C GLY A 87 0.12 21.39 -3.38
N LEU A 88 1.41 21.35 -3.65
CA LEU A 88 2.42 21.22 -2.61
C LEU A 88 2.66 22.62 -2.02
N LEU A 89 2.58 22.76 -0.69
CA LEU A 89 2.80 24.03 0.00
C LEU A 89 4.16 24.60 -0.37
N GLN A 90 4.17 25.87 -0.83
CA GLN A 90 5.39 26.52 -1.37
C GLN A 90 6.41 26.93 -0.30
N GLU A 91 6.04 26.94 0.97
CA GLU A 91 6.84 27.57 2.03
C GLU A 91 8.11 26.81 2.43
N ASP A 92 8.29 25.56 2.02
CA ASP A 92 9.38 24.71 2.53
C ASP A 92 10.32 24.12 1.46
N ARG A 93 10.64 24.85 0.41
CA ARG A 93 11.50 24.28 -0.67
C ARG A 93 12.89 23.81 -0.24
N LEU A 94 13.46 24.32 0.84
CA LEU A 94 14.81 23.96 1.30
C LEU A 94 14.82 22.94 2.45
N THR A 95 13.90 22.99 3.36
CA THR A 95 13.63 21.91 4.33
C THR A 95 13.03 20.69 3.64
N THR A 96 12.27 20.90 2.58
CA THR A 96 11.55 19.93 1.78
C THR A 96 12.44 18.84 1.17
N THR A 97 13.66 19.16 0.70
CA THR A 97 14.44 18.14 -0.05
C THR A 97 14.93 17.00 0.85
N ARG A 98 15.46 17.32 2.04
CA ARG A 98 15.95 16.30 2.96
C ARG A 98 14.80 15.54 3.63
N SER A 99 13.76 16.24 4.04
CA SER A 99 12.53 15.67 4.60
C SER A 99 11.81 14.82 3.55
N PHE A 100 11.68 15.31 2.32
CA PHE A 100 11.09 14.56 1.21
C PHE A 100 11.84 13.24 0.98
N GLN A 101 13.17 13.25 0.95
CA GLN A 101 13.96 12.05 0.74
C GLN A 101 13.76 11.02 1.85
N SER A 102 13.78 11.43 3.13
CA SER A 102 13.55 10.51 4.25
C SER A 102 12.16 9.90 4.24
N GLN A 103 11.14 10.72 3.96
CA GLN A 103 9.75 10.29 3.85
C GLN A 103 9.55 9.33 2.67
N PHE A 104 10.15 9.63 1.52
CA PHE A 104 10.10 8.77 0.34
C PHE A 104 10.80 7.42 0.56
N ILE A 105 11.95 7.40 1.23
CA ILE A 105 12.65 6.16 1.60
C ILE A 105 11.79 5.33 2.56
N ALA A 106 11.17 5.95 3.56
CA ALA A 106 10.28 5.26 4.48
C ALA A 106 9.04 4.68 3.78
N TYR A 107 8.48 5.43 2.81
CA TYR A 107 7.39 4.96 1.97
C TYR A 107 7.78 3.72 1.15
N MET A 108 8.95 3.73 0.49
CA MET A 108 9.45 2.55 -0.21
C MET A 108 9.65 1.37 0.75
N LYS A 109 10.24 1.61 1.93
CA LYS A 109 10.47 0.59 2.95
C LYS A 109 9.17 -0.05 3.43
N ALA A 110 8.14 0.74 3.69
CA ALA A 110 6.82 0.24 4.05
C ALA A 110 6.24 -0.67 2.96
N ASN A 111 6.30 -0.25 1.67
CA ASN A 111 5.85 -1.07 0.54
C ASN A 111 6.58 -2.42 0.45
N VAL A 112 7.90 -2.44 0.68
CA VAL A 112 8.69 -3.68 0.73
C VAL A 112 8.26 -4.57 1.89
N MET A 113 7.98 -4.00 3.07
CA MET A 113 7.50 -4.77 4.23
C MET A 113 6.14 -5.40 3.96
N PHE A 114 5.23 -4.69 3.32
CA PHE A 114 3.95 -5.25 2.87
C PHE A 114 4.16 -6.39 1.87
N ALA A 115 5.04 -6.20 0.88
CA ALA A 115 5.34 -7.23 -0.11
C ALA A 115 5.94 -8.48 0.54
N ALA A 116 6.81 -8.34 1.54
CA ALA A 116 7.38 -9.46 2.27
C ALA A 116 6.31 -10.30 2.99
N VAL A 117 5.32 -9.64 3.62
CA VAL A 117 4.20 -10.35 4.27
C VAL A 117 3.32 -11.04 3.22
N VAL A 118 3.04 -10.42 2.09
CA VAL A 118 2.28 -11.07 1.00
C VAL A 118 3.01 -12.30 0.51
N ASN A 119 4.30 -12.20 0.24
CA ASN A 119 5.11 -13.33 -0.25
C ASN A 119 5.12 -14.53 0.71
N GLN A 120 5.06 -14.28 2.02
CA GLN A 120 4.97 -15.36 3.02
C GLN A 120 3.63 -16.11 2.99
N HIS A 121 2.57 -15.47 2.51
CA HIS A 121 1.20 -16.01 2.57
C HIS A 121 0.63 -16.35 1.19
N TYR A 122 1.32 -15.96 0.11
CA TYR A 122 0.91 -16.18 -1.27
C TYR A 122 0.92 -17.69 -1.59
N GLN A 123 -0.10 -18.14 -2.29
CA GLN A 123 -0.20 -19.48 -2.85
C GLN A 123 -0.37 -19.37 -4.37
N GLU A 124 0.12 -20.37 -5.11
CA GLU A 124 -0.03 -20.38 -6.55
C GLU A 124 -1.50 -20.36 -6.97
N GLY A 125 -1.83 -19.42 -7.85
CA GLY A 125 -3.20 -19.16 -8.29
C GLY A 125 -3.93 -18.05 -7.51
N ASP A 126 -3.33 -17.50 -6.45
CA ASP A 126 -3.86 -16.33 -5.77
C ASP A 126 -3.80 -15.08 -6.67
N VAL A 127 -4.75 -14.19 -6.46
CA VAL A 127 -4.74 -12.84 -7.03
C VAL A 127 -4.51 -11.85 -5.89
N VAL A 128 -3.51 -10.99 -6.05
CA VAL A 128 -3.20 -9.93 -5.11
C VAL A 128 -3.84 -8.64 -5.60
N TRP A 129 -4.70 -8.04 -4.77
CA TRP A 129 -5.39 -6.79 -5.09
C TRP A 129 -4.92 -5.68 -4.16
N CYS A 130 -4.25 -4.68 -4.72
CA CYS A 130 -3.70 -3.54 -3.99
C CYS A 130 -4.57 -2.31 -4.16
N HIS A 131 -4.79 -1.56 -3.10
CA HIS A 131 -5.61 -0.36 -3.09
C HIS A 131 -4.80 0.89 -2.79
N ASP A 132 -5.08 1.92 -3.60
CA ASP A 132 -4.78 3.31 -3.34
C ASP A 132 -3.29 3.71 -3.40
N PHE A 133 -3.04 5.01 -3.30
CA PHE A 133 -1.72 5.63 -3.45
C PHE A 133 -0.72 5.29 -2.32
N HIS A 134 -1.19 4.67 -1.23
CA HIS A 134 -0.32 4.26 -0.13
C HIS A 134 0.70 3.17 -0.51
N LEU A 135 0.41 2.39 -1.56
CA LEU A 135 1.18 1.21 -1.95
C LEU A 135 1.52 1.19 -3.45
N MET A 136 1.99 2.33 -4.00
CA MET A 136 2.31 2.42 -5.44
C MET A 136 3.59 1.67 -5.85
N PHE A 137 4.52 1.41 -4.93
CA PHE A 137 5.72 0.58 -5.20
C PHE A 137 5.46 -0.92 -5.07
N PHE A 138 4.39 -1.27 -4.40
CA PHE A 138 4.09 -2.64 -4.03
C PHE A 138 3.96 -3.60 -5.24
N PRO A 139 3.29 -3.25 -6.37
CA PRO A 139 3.19 -4.14 -7.51
C PRO A 139 4.54 -4.59 -8.04
N LYS A 140 5.49 -3.67 -8.17
CA LYS A 140 6.85 -3.98 -8.62
C LYS A 140 7.59 -4.88 -7.62
N CYS A 141 7.49 -4.58 -6.31
CA CYS A 141 8.12 -5.41 -5.27
C CYS A 141 7.65 -6.87 -5.34
N LEU A 142 6.38 -7.10 -5.63
CA LEU A 142 5.84 -8.45 -5.81
C LEU A 142 6.36 -9.11 -7.09
N LYS A 143 6.36 -8.39 -8.22
CA LYS A 143 6.82 -8.90 -9.51
C LYS A 143 8.32 -9.21 -9.54
N GLU A 144 9.12 -8.46 -8.79
CA GLU A 144 10.55 -8.76 -8.60
C GLU A 144 10.78 -10.06 -7.83
N HIS A 145 9.86 -10.41 -6.91
CA HIS A 145 9.92 -11.66 -6.17
C HIS A 145 9.35 -12.84 -6.98
N ASN A 146 8.20 -12.64 -7.62
CA ASN A 146 7.54 -13.65 -8.45
C ASN A 146 6.80 -12.96 -9.63
N SER A 147 7.38 -13.08 -10.83
CA SER A 147 6.85 -12.49 -12.05
C SER A 147 5.48 -13.00 -12.46
N ASP A 148 5.14 -14.25 -12.06
CA ASP A 148 3.89 -14.92 -12.43
C ASP A 148 2.73 -14.56 -11.51
N MET A 149 3.01 -13.91 -10.37
CA MET A 149 1.99 -13.44 -9.42
C MET A 149 1.02 -12.50 -10.12
N LYS A 150 -0.27 -12.73 -9.98
CA LYS A 150 -1.30 -11.85 -10.54
C LYS A 150 -1.59 -10.69 -9.58
N VAL A 151 -1.28 -9.49 -10.03
CA VAL A 151 -1.36 -8.26 -9.23
C VAL A 151 -2.27 -7.24 -9.90
N GLY A 152 -3.34 -6.84 -9.21
CA GLY A 152 -4.15 -5.67 -9.56
C GLY A 152 -3.85 -4.51 -8.63
N TRP A 153 -3.87 -3.29 -9.16
CA TRP A 153 -3.76 -2.06 -8.39
C TRP A 153 -4.89 -1.11 -8.77
N PHE A 154 -5.57 -0.53 -7.77
CA PHE A 154 -6.71 0.35 -7.98
C PHE A 154 -6.55 1.65 -7.18
N LEU A 155 -6.69 2.79 -7.87
CA LEU A 155 -6.68 4.12 -7.27
C LEU A 155 -8.12 4.58 -6.97
N HIS A 156 -8.38 4.97 -5.71
CA HIS A 156 -9.71 5.42 -5.29
C HIS A 156 -9.94 6.93 -5.46
N THR A 157 -8.97 7.66 -6.00
CA THR A 157 -9.04 9.08 -6.32
C THR A 157 -8.83 9.30 -7.81
N PRO A 158 -9.35 10.39 -8.41
CA PRO A 158 -9.04 10.72 -9.79
C PRO A 158 -7.53 10.87 -10.01
N PHE A 159 -7.01 10.30 -11.11
CA PHE A 159 -5.60 10.49 -11.44
C PHE A 159 -5.35 11.97 -11.79
N PRO A 160 -4.32 12.63 -11.22
CA PRO A 160 -4.08 14.04 -11.43
C PRO A 160 -3.70 14.36 -12.88
N SER A 161 -4.02 15.57 -13.33
CA SER A 161 -3.67 16.04 -14.68
C SER A 161 -2.15 16.03 -14.91
N SER A 162 -1.74 15.95 -16.16
CA SER A 162 -0.33 15.89 -16.56
C SER A 162 0.52 17.06 -16.05
N GLU A 163 -0.07 18.24 -15.84
CA GLU A 163 0.62 19.43 -15.32
C GLU A 163 0.95 19.27 -13.84
N ILE A 164 -0.03 18.90 -13.03
CA ILE A 164 0.17 18.66 -11.59
C ILE A 164 1.09 17.45 -11.40
N HIS A 165 0.89 16.40 -12.19
CA HIS A 165 1.70 15.19 -12.10
C HIS A 165 3.21 15.49 -12.23
N ARG A 166 3.62 16.44 -13.09
CA ARG A 166 5.01 16.85 -13.27
C ARG A 166 5.63 17.57 -12.06
N THR A 167 4.83 18.02 -11.12
CA THR A 167 5.34 18.71 -9.91
C THR A 167 5.91 17.74 -8.87
N LEU A 168 5.57 16.45 -8.94
CA LEU A 168 6.04 15.45 -7.99
C LEU A 168 7.41 14.88 -8.43
N PRO A 169 8.50 15.09 -7.66
CA PRO A 169 9.84 14.62 -8.06
C PRO A 169 9.93 13.10 -8.27
N SER A 170 9.14 12.32 -7.56
CA SER A 170 9.12 10.86 -7.62
C SER A 170 8.16 10.28 -8.66
N GLN A 171 7.49 11.11 -9.46
CA GLN A 171 6.41 10.72 -10.37
C GLN A 171 6.78 9.55 -11.29
N SER A 172 7.94 9.65 -11.95
CA SER A 172 8.37 8.63 -12.91
C SER A 172 8.54 7.26 -12.27
N LYS A 173 9.10 7.25 -11.04
CA LYS A 173 9.30 6.00 -10.31
C LYS A 173 7.97 5.42 -9.82
N LEU A 174 7.08 6.25 -9.29
CA LEU A 174 5.75 5.82 -8.85
C LEU A 174 4.96 5.18 -10.00
N LEU A 175 4.90 5.85 -11.16
CA LEU A 175 4.21 5.32 -12.34
C LEU A 175 4.83 4.03 -12.85
N HIS A 176 6.15 4.00 -12.98
CA HIS A 176 6.86 2.81 -13.44
C HIS A 176 6.53 1.60 -12.55
N ASP A 177 6.49 1.79 -11.23
CA ASP A 177 6.32 0.70 -10.29
C ASP A 177 4.85 0.25 -10.18
N VAL A 178 3.89 1.17 -10.33
CA VAL A 178 2.46 0.83 -10.47
C VAL A 178 2.18 0.05 -11.75
N LEU A 179 2.80 0.45 -12.87
CA LEU A 179 2.62 -0.20 -14.17
C LEU A 179 3.23 -1.62 -14.25
N ALA A 180 3.91 -2.07 -13.20
CA ALA A 180 4.29 -3.46 -13.05
C ALA A 180 3.09 -4.38 -12.70
N ALA A 181 1.94 -3.82 -12.28
CA ALA A 181 0.71 -4.58 -12.06
C ALA A 181 0.14 -5.13 -13.37
N ASP A 182 -0.53 -6.28 -13.31
CA ASP A 182 -1.23 -6.88 -14.48
C ASP A 182 -2.51 -6.11 -14.84
N LEU A 183 -3.12 -5.46 -13.84
CA LEU A 183 -4.31 -4.64 -14.00
C LEU A 183 -4.17 -3.35 -13.18
N VAL A 184 -4.46 -2.21 -13.81
CA VAL A 184 -4.47 -0.88 -13.18
C VAL A 184 -5.84 -0.25 -13.43
N GLY A 185 -6.47 0.26 -12.36
CA GLY A 185 -7.80 0.87 -12.42
C GLY A 185 -7.94 2.11 -11.54
#